data_b0c144a757b3fde9bad28eaecf86856a
#
_entry.id   b0c144a757b3fde9bad28eaecf86856a
#
_cell.length_a   1.000
_cell.length_b   1.000
_cell.length_c   1.000
_cell.angle_alpha   90.00
_cell.angle_beta   90.00
_cell.angle_gamma   90.00
#
_symmetry.space_group_name_H-M   'P 1'
#
loop_
_entity.id
_entity.type
_entity.pdbx_description
1 polymer ?
#
loop_
_entity_poly.entity_id
_entity_poly.type
_entity_poly.pdbx_seq_one_letter_code
_entity_poly.pdbx_strand_id
1 'polypeptide(L)'
;MRRMSARQRGRSEKNMLKAVIDVNLFVSAVISKKGNPAKLLQLWRGRAFLVVISEQMIEELERVLRYPRVRTKYNLKDEDIGLAVGVIKKFAIVLPDLIKLNVIKEDHDDNKVLACALAAQADYIVSGDNHLLDLGVFENIPIVTVKGFIANFTASEPEF
;
A
#
# COMPACT_ATOMS: atom_id res chain seq x y z
N MET A 1 8.22 -4.74 20.76
CA MET A 1 7.80 -5.03 20.36
C MET A 1 7.33 -6.14 20.28
N ARG A 2 7.77 -7.01 20.58
CA ARG A 2 7.30 -8.09 20.70
C ARG A 2 5.91 -8.03 20.92
N ARG A 3 5.48 -7.15 21.55
CA ARG A 3 4.18 -6.98 21.75
C ARG A 3 3.42 -6.93 20.48
N MET A 4 3.93 -6.29 19.46
CA MET A 4 3.29 -6.22 18.20
C MET A 4 3.14 -7.60 17.60
N SER A 5 4.17 -8.39 17.64
CA SER A 5 4.12 -9.72 17.10
C SER A 5 3.08 -10.58 17.81
N ALA A 6 3.04 -10.50 19.12
CA ALA A 6 2.09 -11.28 19.88
C ALA A 6 0.67 -10.85 19.56
N ARG A 7 0.46 -9.56 19.41
CA ARG A 7 -0.86 -9.09 19.10
C ARG A 7 -1.30 -9.55 17.72
N GLN A 8 -0.38 -9.60 16.76
CA GLN A 8 -0.74 -10.06 15.45
C GLN A 8 -1.13 -11.51 15.43
N ARG A 9 -0.46 -12.32 16.22
CA ARG A 9 -0.81 -13.72 16.25
C ARG A 9 -2.19 -14.00 16.80
N GLY A 10 -2.61 -13.24 17.77
CA GLY A 10 -3.89 -13.48 18.40
C GLY A 10 -5.01 -12.57 17.94
N ARG A 11 -4.76 -11.73 16.94
CA ARG A 11 -5.64 -10.68 16.59
C ARG A 11 -6.66 -11.08 15.56
N SER A 12 -7.90 -10.67 15.73
CA SER A 12 -8.89 -10.85 14.69
C SER A 12 -8.65 -9.78 13.65
N GLU A 13 -9.28 -9.93 12.50
CA GLU A 13 -9.09 -9.00 11.40
C GLU A 13 -9.38 -7.57 11.79
N LYS A 14 -10.38 -7.33 12.61
CA LYS A 14 -10.71 -5.96 12.94
C LYS A 14 -9.68 -5.28 13.83
N ASN A 15 -8.78 -6.06 14.45
CA ASN A 15 -7.74 -5.48 15.28
C ASN A 15 -6.38 -5.45 14.61
N MET A 16 -6.29 -5.89 13.34
CA MET A 16 -5.03 -5.88 12.64
C MET A 16 -4.70 -4.47 12.18
N LEU A 17 -3.40 -4.20 12.01
CA LEU A 17 -2.97 -2.92 11.48
C LEU A 17 -3.52 -2.74 10.07
N LYS A 18 -3.98 -1.53 9.79
CA LYS A 18 -4.44 -1.15 8.47
C LYS A 18 -3.43 -0.22 7.84
N ALA A 19 -3.03 -0.50 6.62
CA ALA A 19 -2.09 0.33 5.90
C ALA A 19 -2.66 0.73 4.56
N VAL A 20 -2.42 1.97 4.16
CA VAL A 20 -2.70 2.43 2.81
C VAL A 20 -1.34 2.46 2.11
N ILE A 21 -1.25 1.82 0.96
CA ILE A 21 0.00 1.70 0.22
C ILE A 21 -0.12 2.52 -1.04
N ASP A 22 0.87 3.40 -1.26
CA ASP A 22 0.92 4.24 -2.44
C ASP A 22 0.86 3.36 -3.69
N VAL A 23 0.10 3.81 -4.68
CA VAL A 23 -0.10 3.09 -5.93
C VAL A 23 1.22 2.71 -6.59
N ASN A 24 2.22 3.60 -6.54
CA ASN A 24 3.50 3.33 -7.20
C ASN A 24 4.23 2.14 -6.59
N LEU A 25 3.96 1.81 -5.34
CA LEU A 25 4.55 0.63 -4.73
C LEU A 25 3.91 -0.65 -5.27
N PHE A 26 2.60 -0.60 -5.55
CA PHE A 26 1.95 -1.72 -6.22
C PHE A 26 2.51 -1.90 -7.63
N VAL A 27 2.73 -0.79 -8.34
CA VAL A 27 3.32 -0.86 -9.68
C VAL A 27 4.68 -1.54 -9.61
N SER A 28 5.51 -1.10 -8.66
CA SER A 28 6.85 -1.68 -8.49
C SER A 28 6.79 -3.17 -8.19
N ALA A 29 5.84 -3.59 -7.38
CA ALA A 29 5.72 -4.99 -7.01
C ALA A 29 5.24 -5.85 -8.19
N VAL A 30 4.40 -5.30 -9.04
CA VAL A 30 3.94 -6.02 -10.25
C VAL A 30 5.09 -6.18 -11.23
N ILE A 31 5.89 -5.13 -11.38
CA ILE A 31 6.99 -5.12 -12.34
C ILE A 31 8.14 -6.02 -11.90
N SER A 32 8.47 -6.02 -10.61
CA SER A 32 9.61 -6.78 -10.12
C SER A 32 9.20 -7.64 -8.93
N LYS A 33 9.54 -8.92 -8.99
CA LYS A 33 9.24 -9.83 -7.89
C LYS A 33 10.31 -9.79 -6.82
N LYS A 34 11.32 -8.95 -7.00
CA LYS A 34 12.37 -8.78 -6.02
C LYS A 34 12.27 -7.40 -5.42
N GLY A 35 12.87 -7.21 -4.26
CA GLY A 35 12.92 -5.90 -3.65
C GLY A 35 11.86 -5.72 -2.59
N ASN A 36 11.89 -4.57 -1.96
CA ASN A 36 11.03 -4.28 -0.82
C ASN A 36 9.55 -4.18 -1.16
N PRO A 37 9.14 -3.60 -2.30
CA PRO A 37 7.71 -3.58 -2.61
C PRO A 37 7.12 -4.98 -2.77
N ALA A 38 7.87 -5.91 -3.39
CA ALA A 38 7.39 -7.29 -3.51
C ALA A 38 7.29 -7.94 -2.14
N LYS A 39 8.27 -7.69 -1.28
CA LYS A 39 8.26 -8.24 0.07
C LYS A 39 7.07 -7.71 0.86
N LEU A 40 6.75 -6.43 0.68
CA LEU A 40 5.61 -5.81 1.33
C LEU A 40 4.32 -6.55 0.95
N LEU A 41 4.14 -6.84 -0.33
CA LEU A 41 2.94 -7.54 -0.77
C LEU A 41 2.91 -8.99 -0.30
N GLN A 42 4.07 -9.62 -0.17
CA GLN A 42 4.13 -10.98 0.38
C GLN A 42 3.66 -10.99 1.83
N LEU A 43 4.06 -10.00 2.61
CA LEU A 43 3.60 -9.88 4.00
C LEU A 43 2.09 -9.69 4.05
N TRP A 44 1.57 -8.85 3.17
CA TRP A 44 0.13 -8.63 3.10
C TRP A 44 -0.60 -9.91 2.74
N ARG A 45 -0.13 -10.64 1.72
CA ARG A 45 -0.76 -11.89 1.33
C ARG A 45 -0.66 -12.92 2.45
N GLY A 46 0.35 -12.83 3.30
CA GLY A 46 0.49 -13.68 4.46
C GLY A 46 -0.32 -13.20 5.66
N ARG A 47 -1.14 -12.15 5.46
CA ARG A 47 -2.03 -11.63 6.49
C ARG A 47 -1.33 -10.98 7.67
N ALA A 48 -0.16 -10.40 7.44
CA ALA A 48 0.54 -9.67 8.49
C ALA A 48 -0.18 -8.36 8.82
N PHE A 49 -0.87 -7.79 7.86
CA PHE A 49 -1.62 -6.54 8.04
C PHE A 49 -2.71 -6.47 6.97
N LEU A 50 -3.61 -5.50 7.12
CA LEU A 50 -4.67 -5.27 6.16
C LEU A 50 -4.29 -4.12 5.24
N VAL A 51 -4.66 -4.21 3.97
CA VAL A 51 -4.48 -3.12 3.01
C VAL A 51 -5.84 -2.51 2.72
N VAL A 52 -5.90 -1.18 2.75
CA VAL A 52 -7.08 -0.45 2.34
C VAL A 52 -6.69 0.35 1.11
N ILE A 53 -7.56 0.36 0.11
CA ILE A 53 -7.32 1.06 -1.14
C ILE A 53 -8.66 1.62 -1.62
N SER A 54 -8.65 2.78 -2.26
CA SER A 54 -9.88 3.32 -2.81
C SER A 54 -10.06 2.89 -4.25
N GLU A 55 -11.28 2.98 -4.75
CA GLU A 55 -11.55 2.68 -6.15
C GLU A 55 -10.76 3.58 -7.08
N GLN A 56 -10.59 4.84 -6.70
CA GLN A 56 -9.79 5.78 -7.49
C GLN A 56 -8.34 5.35 -7.60
N MET A 57 -7.79 4.83 -6.51
CA MET A 57 -6.41 4.34 -6.52
C MET A 57 -6.27 3.09 -7.39
N ILE A 58 -7.27 2.22 -7.38
CA ILE A 58 -7.26 1.04 -8.25
C ILE A 58 -7.30 1.45 -9.71
N GLU A 59 -8.12 2.44 -10.04
CA GLU A 59 -8.18 2.94 -11.41
C GLU A 59 -6.84 3.53 -11.84
N GLU A 60 -6.20 4.25 -10.94
CA GLU A 60 -4.90 4.81 -11.24
C GLU A 60 -3.86 3.72 -11.46
N LEU A 61 -3.88 2.70 -10.62
CA LEU A 61 -2.96 1.58 -10.77
C LEU A 61 -3.12 0.92 -12.14
N GLU A 62 -4.35 0.64 -12.50
CA GLU A 62 -4.62 -0.01 -13.78
C GLU A 62 -4.19 0.87 -14.94
N ARG A 63 -4.45 2.17 -14.84
CA ARG A 63 -4.05 3.10 -15.89
C ARG A 63 -2.55 3.15 -16.06
N VAL A 64 -1.80 3.20 -14.95
CA VAL A 64 -0.34 3.25 -15.01
C VAL A 64 0.23 1.96 -15.60
N LEU A 65 -0.30 0.81 -15.19
CA LEU A 65 0.19 -0.46 -15.71
C LEU A 65 -0.11 -0.62 -17.21
N ARG A 66 -1.12 0.09 -17.71
CA ARG A 66 -1.46 0.01 -19.12
C ARG A 66 -0.79 1.06 -19.98
N TYR A 67 -0.01 1.98 -19.41
CA TYR A 67 0.73 2.93 -20.22
C TYR A 67 1.63 2.17 -21.20
N PRO A 68 1.64 2.54 -22.48
CA PRO A 68 2.46 1.81 -23.44
C PRO A 68 3.92 1.73 -23.06
N ARG A 69 4.46 2.80 -22.48
CA ARG A 69 5.87 2.79 -22.07
C ARG A 69 6.11 1.73 -21.00
N VAL A 70 5.22 1.59 -20.04
CA VAL A 70 5.37 0.63 -18.96
C VAL A 70 5.15 -0.78 -19.47
N ARG A 71 4.08 -0.99 -20.26
CA ARG A 71 3.76 -2.32 -20.77
C ARG A 71 4.89 -2.85 -21.64
N THR A 72 5.44 -1.98 -22.50
CA THR A 72 6.47 -2.40 -23.42
C THR A 72 7.77 -2.69 -22.68
N LYS A 73 8.17 -1.80 -21.79
CA LYS A 73 9.43 -1.97 -21.08
C LYS A 73 9.47 -3.23 -20.24
N TYR A 74 8.36 -3.56 -19.60
CA TYR A 74 8.31 -4.70 -18.67
C TYR A 74 7.53 -5.89 -19.23
N ASN A 75 7.17 -5.82 -20.50
CA ASN A 75 6.48 -6.91 -21.19
C ASN A 75 5.23 -7.37 -20.42
N LEU A 76 4.42 -6.43 -20.01
CA LEU A 76 3.20 -6.74 -19.27
C LEU A 76 2.07 -7.04 -20.24
N LYS A 77 1.40 -8.15 -20.03
CA LYS A 77 0.27 -8.53 -20.86
C LYS A 77 -1.03 -8.17 -20.16
N ASP A 78 -2.11 -8.09 -20.91
CA ASP A 78 -3.42 -7.79 -20.33
C ASP A 78 -3.74 -8.76 -19.21
N GLU A 79 -3.36 -10.02 -19.36
CA GLU A 79 -3.59 -11.02 -18.33
C GLU A 79 -2.85 -10.70 -17.05
N ASP A 80 -1.61 -10.23 -17.17
CA ASP A 80 -0.80 -9.90 -16.00
C ASP A 80 -1.44 -8.75 -15.23
N ILE A 81 -1.90 -7.74 -15.95
CA ILE A 81 -2.51 -6.57 -15.33
C ILE A 81 -3.83 -6.95 -14.69
N GLY A 82 -4.65 -7.71 -15.40
CA GLY A 82 -5.94 -8.13 -14.88
C GLY A 82 -5.80 -8.99 -13.64
N LEU A 83 -4.77 -9.84 -13.61
CA LEU A 83 -4.53 -10.69 -12.46
C LEU A 83 -4.13 -9.87 -11.24
N ALA A 84 -3.22 -8.91 -11.44
CA ALA A 84 -2.76 -8.06 -10.34
C ALA A 84 -3.90 -7.24 -9.77
N VAL A 85 -4.68 -6.61 -10.63
CA VAL A 85 -5.81 -5.79 -10.19
C VAL A 85 -6.86 -6.67 -9.51
N GLY A 86 -7.10 -7.86 -10.06
CA GLY A 86 -8.07 -8.79 -9.48
C GLY A 86 -7.69 -9.25 -8.08
N VAL A 87 -6.41 -9.51 -7.86
CA VAL A 87 -5.93 -9.91 -6.54
C VAL A 87 -6.15 -8.78 -5.54
N ILE A 88 -5.83 -7.55 -5.94
CA ILE A 88 -6.02 -6.41 -5.06
C ILE A 88 -7.49 -6.23 -4.72
N LYS A 89 -8.36 -6.29 -5.72
CA LYS A 89 -9.80 -6.12 -5.47
C LYS A 89 -10.35 -7.21 -4.57
N LYS A 90 -9.80 -8.41 -4.67
CA LYS A 90 -10.32 -9.52 -3.89
C LYS A 90 -9.86 -9.48 -2.44
N PHE A 91 -8.62 -9.11 -2.20
CA PHE A 91 -8.03 -9.24 -0.88
C PHE A 91 -7.87 -7.95 -0.10
N ALA A 92 -7.90 -6.81 -0.75
CA ALA A 92 -7.82 -5.53 -0.05
C ALA A 92 -9.21 -5.08 0.38
N ILE A 93 -9.25 -4.18 1.35
CA ILE A 93 -10.50 -3.51 1.71
C ILE A 93 -10.63 -2.35 0.75
N VAL A 94 -11.63 -2.39 -0.12
CA VAL A 94 -11.80 -1.38 -1.16
C VAL A 94 -12.86 -0.38 -0.73
N LEU A 95 -12.44 0.90 -0.66
CA LEU A 95 -13.36 1.98 -0.33
C LEU A 95 -13.91 2.61 -1.60
N PRO A 96 -15.16 3.10 -1.56
CA PRO A 96 -15.72 3.75 -2.74
C PRO A 96 -15.07 5.12 -2.96
N ASP A 97 -15.56 5.87 -3.93
CA ASP A 97 -15.04 7.20 -4.20
C ASP A 97 -15.08 8.05 -2.96
N LEU A 98 -14.00 8.80 -2.73
CA LEU A 98 -13.84 9.56 -1.52
C LEU A 98 -13.85 11.05 -1.80
N ILE A 99 -14.03 11.82 -0.72
CA ILE A 99 -14.00 13.26 -0.80
C ILE A 99 -12.60 13.70 -1.25
N LYS A 100 -12.56 14.66 -2.16
CA LYS A 100 -11.28 15.14 -2.64
C LYS A 100 -10.60 15.98 -1.57
N LEU A 101 -9.31 15.78 -1.41
CA LEU A 101 -8.46 16.57 -0.54
C LEU A 101 -7.48 17.34 -1.41
N ASN A 102 -7.00 18.44 -0.91
CA ASN A 102 -6.05 19.26 -1.64
C ASN A 102 -4.91 19.64 -0.73
N VAL A 103 -4.33 18.67 -0.08
CA VAL A 103 -3.23 18.87 0.86
C VAL A 103 -1.91 19.11 0.12
N ILE A 104 -1.66 18.30 -0.91
CA ILE A 104 -0.47 18.45 -1.72
C ILE A 104 -0.94 18.97 -3.07
N LYS A 105 -0.65 20.23 -3.33
CA LYS A 105 -1.22 20.88 -4.51
C LYS A 105 -0.61 20.40 -5.81
N GLU A 106 0.62 19.92 -5.76
CA GLU A 106 1.31 19.50 -6.97
C GLU A 106 0.96 18.10 -7.41
N ASP A 107 0.32 17.33 -6.56
CA ASP A 107 0.13 15.91 -6.87
C ASP A 107 -1.24 15.42 -6.40
N HIS A 108 -2.17 15.34 -7.34
CA HIS A 108 -3.51 14.88 -7.02
C HIS A 108 -3.53 13.40 -6.65
N ASP A 109 -2.60 12.62 -7.17
CA ASP A 109 -2.56 11.19 -6.87
C ASP A 109 -2.14 10.96 -5.42
N ASP A 110 -1.21 11.78 -4.92
CA ASP A 110 -0.83 11.68 -3.51
C ASP A 110 -2.00 12.05 -2.62
N ASN A 111 -2.83 13.01 -3.04
CA ASN A 111 -4.00 13.40 -2.27
C ASN A 111 -5.03 12.27 -2.18
N LYS A 112 -5.10 11.39 -3.17
CA LYS A 112 -5.97 10.23 -3.11
C LYS A 112 -5.52 9.26 -2.03
N VAL A 113 -4.20 9.12 -1.86
CA VAL A 113 -3.65 8.28 -0.82
C VAL A 113 -4.02 8.83 0.55
N LEU A 114 -3.88 10.14 0.73
CA LEU A 114 -4.23 10.78 2.00
C LEU A 114 -5.72 10.65 2.31
N ALA A 115 -6.56 10.85 1.30
CA ALA A 115 -8.00 10.73 1.48
C ALA A 115 -8.39 9.31 1.88
N CYS A 116 -7.76 8.33 1.26
CA CYS A 116 -8.03 6.93 1.58
C CYS A 116 -7.63 6.63 3.03
N ALA A 117 -6.45 7.11 3.44
CA ALA A 117 -5.96 6.84 4.78
C ALA A 117 -6.86 7.48 5.83
N LEU A 118 -7.34 8.68 5.56
CA LEU A 118 -8.22 9.37 6.48
C LEU A 118 -9.56 8.65 6.61
N ALA A 119 -10.16 8.28 5.49
CA ALA A 119 -11.45 7.60 5.49
C ALA A 119 -11.37 6.24 6.18
N ALA A 120 -10.26 5.55 6.01
CA ALA A 120 -10.07 4.22 6.60
C ALA A 120 -9.61 4.29 8.05
N GLN A 121 -9.20 5.45 8.51
CA GLN A 121 -8.55 5.59 9.81
C GLN A 121 -7.37 4.61 9.87
N ALA A 122 -6.53 4.69 8.83
CA ALA A 122 -5.42 3.77 8.69
C ALA A 122 -4.38 4.00 9.79
N ASP A 123 -3.63 2.96 10.09
CA ASP A 123 -2.55 3.05 11.07
C ASP A 123 -1.27 3.57 10.43
N TYR A 124 -1.09 3.33 9.14
CA TYR A 124 0.10 3.77 8.41
C TYR A 124 -0.22 4.10 6.97
N ILE A 125 0.57 5.01 6.42
CA ILE A 125 0.66 5.22 4.98
C ILE A 125 2.06 4.80 4.58
N VAL A 126 2.18 3.92 3.59
CA VAL A 126 3.47 3.43 3.11
C VAL A 126 3.72 3.99 1.72
N SER A 127 4.82 4.70 1.53
CA SER A 127 5.11 5.37 0.27
C SER A 127 6.60 5.51 0.05
N GLY A 128 6.99 5.68 -1.20
CA GLY A 128 8.34 6.05 -1.55
C GLY A 128 8.41 7.46 -2.12
N ASP A 129 7.29 8.17 -2.14
CA ASP A 129 7.22 9.49 -2.74
C ASP A 129 7.65 10.55 -1.75
N ASN A 130 8.54 11.43 -2.18
CA ASN A 130 9.07 12.47 -1.28
C ASN A 130 8.00 13.44 -0.81
N HIS A 131 7.01 13.75 -1.65
CA HIS A 131 5.96 14.68 -1.23
C HIS A 131 5.18 14.11 -0.04
N LEU A 132 4.91 12.82 -0.05
CA LEU A 132 4.22 12.19 1.07
C LEU A 132 5.15 12.01 2.26
N LEU A 133 6.37 11.53 2.01
CA LEU A 133 7.31 11.29 3.11
C LEU A 133 7.69 12.58 3.82
N ASP A 134 7.74 13.71 3.09
CA ASP A 134 8.06 14.99 3.69
C ASP A 134 6.98 15.46 4.66
N LEU A 135 5.74 15.04 4.50
CA LEU A 135 4.70 15.36 5.47
C LEU A 135 4.96 14.64 6.79
N GLY A 136 5.55 13.46 6.75
CA GLY A 136 5.87 12.69 7.93
C GLY A 136 4.68 12.09 8.64
N VAL A 137 3.68 12.89 8.94
CA VAL A 137 2.45 12.46 9.62
C VAL A 137 1.30 13.24 9.02
N PHE A 138 0.18 12.56 8.78
CA PHE A 138 -1.02 13.21 8.30
C PHE A 138 -2.19 12.77 9.19
N GLU A 139 -2.80 13.72 9.90
CA GLU A 139 -3.94 13.45 10.78
C GLU A 139 -3.61 12.30 11.73
N ASN A 140 -2.44 12.35 12.33
CA ASN A 140 -1.93 11.36 13.26
C ASN A 140 -1.59 10.01 12.62
N ILE A 141 -1.57 9.93 11.30
CA ILE A 141 -1.22 8.71 10.61
C ILE A 141 0.23 8.85 10.11
N PRO A 142 1.16 8.05 10.61
CA PRO A 142 2.54 8.16 10.17
C PRO A 142 2.71 7.70 8.74
N ILE A 143 3.56 8.40 8.00
CA ILE A 143 3.90 8.08 6.62
C ILE A 143 5.32 7.53 6.63
N VAL A 144 5.48 6.29 6.20
CA VAL A 144 6.76 5.60 6.33
C VAL A 144 7.18 4.98 5.02
N THR A 145 8.46 4.67 4.91
CA THR A 145 8.98 3.95 3.75
C THR A 145 8.62 2.49 3.86
N VAL A 146 8.75 1.76 2.74
CA VAL A 146 8.53 0.32 2.74
C VAL A 146 9.47 -0.35 3.72
N LYS A 147 10.75 0.02 3.69
CA LYS A 147 11.74 -0.58 4.55
C LYS A 147 11.39 -0.35 6.02
N GLY A 148 10.98 0.86 6.35
CA GLY A 148 10.60 1.18 7.73
C GLY A 148 9.37 0.41 8.17
N PHE A 149 8.40 0.26 7.27
CA PHE A 149 7.17 -0.45 7.61
C PHE A 149 7.44 -1.95 7.80
N ILE A 150 8.22 -2.54 6.89
CA ILE A 150 8.53 -3.96 6.96
C ILE A 150 9.23 -4.30 8.27
N ALA A 151 10.05 -3.39 8.78
CA ALA A 151 10.79 -3.64 10.01
C ALA A 151 9.87 -3.93 11.19
N ASN A 152 8.63 -3.45 11.15
CA ASN A 152 7.68 -3.74 12.22
C ASN A 152 7.35 -5.23 12.31
N PHE A 153 7.56 -5.97 11.23
CA PHE A 153 7.18 -7.38 11.18
C PHE A 153 8.38 -8.31 11.22
N THR A 154 9.55 -7.84 10.78
CA THR A 154 10.72 -8.70 10.73
C THR A 154 11.63 -8.50 11.93
N ALA A 155 11.65 -7.31 12.49
CA ALA A 155 12.52 -7.03 13.60
C ALA A 155 12.07 -7.69 14.88
N SER A 156 10.85 -8.19 14.93
CA SER A 156 10.37 -8.84 16.14
C SER A 156 10.70 -10.31 16.16
N GLU A 157 11.31 -10.85 15.12
CA GLU A 157 11.68 -12.24 15.11
C GLU A 157 12.74 -12.49 16.14
N PRO A 158 12.57 -13.50 16.94
CA PRO A 158 13.54 -13.78 17.98
C PRO A 158 14.78 -14.28 17.36
N GLU A 159 15.84 -13.89 17.94
CA GLU A 159 17.02 -14.31 17.51
C GLU A 159 17.40 -15.49 18.11
N PHE A 160 16.73 -16.26 18.69
CA PHE A 160 17.21 -17.46 19.28
C PHE A 160 16.43 -18.58 18.90
#